data_963b9a3b55d7bf300df2d09d128e97c5
#
_entry.id   963b9a3b55d7bf300df2d09d128e97c5
#
_cell.length_a   1.000
_cell.length_b   1.000
_cell.length_c   1.000
_cell.angle_alpha   90.00
_cell.angle_beta   90.00
_cell.angle_gamma   90.00
#
_symmetry.space_group_name_H-M   'P 1'
#
loop_
_entity.id
_entity.type
_entity.pdbx_description
1 polymer ?
#
loop_
_entity_poly.entity_id
_entity_poly.type
_entity_poly.pdbx_seq_one_letter_code
_entity_poly.pdbx_strand_id
1 'polypeptide(L)'
;GLGDVYKRQTPDDTPRFKALLGDGHQFGIELSYAVQPSPDGLAQAFIIGADFIGNDNVAMVLGDNIFAGHGLTKRLKEAADRKVGATVFGYYVDDPERFGIVEFDKNGKAISIEEKPAHPKSNYCVTGLYFYDNRVVEYAKNLKPSARGELEITDLNRIYLENGELNVELLGQGFTWLDTGTHELSLIHIS
;
A
#
# COMPACT_ATOMS: atom_id res chain seq x y z
N GLY A 1 6.65 11.97 -17.24
CA GLY A 1 6.69 12.97 -16.19
C GLY A 1 6.48 12.32 -14.84
N LEU A 2 6.95 12.94 -13.78
CA LEU A 2 6.57 12.55 -12.43
C LEU A 2 5.09 12.92 -12.27
N GLY A 3 4.27 11.97 -11.81
CA GLY A 3 2.85 12.20 -11.63
C GLY A 3 2.54 13.09 -10.44
N ASP A 4 1.29 13.50 -10.33
CA ASP A 4 0.79 14.24 -9.20
C ASP A 4 0.75 13.35 -7.96
N VAL A 5 0.95 13.95 -6.78
CA VAL A 5 0.94 13.25 -5.49
C VAL A 5 -0.14 13.82 -4.59
N TYR A 6 -0.98 12.92 -4.09
CA TYR A 6 -2.05 13.26 -3.16
C TYR A 6 -1.70 12.76 -1.76
N LYS A 7 -1.48 13.69 -0.83
CA LYS A 7 -1.08 13.37 0.53
C LYS A 7 -2.28 13.40 1.47
N ARG A 8 -2.68 12.21 1.94
CA ARG A 8 -3.70 12.07 2.98
C ARG A 8 -3.05 12.18 4.36
N GLN A 9 -3.63 12.99 5.22
CA GLN A 9 -3.10 13.33 6.54
C GLN A 9 -4.20 13.44 7.59
N THR A 10 -3.81 13.36 8.86
CA THR A 10 -4.65 13.78 9.97
C THR A 10 -4.89 15.30 9.92
N PRO A 11 -5.97 15.80 10.53
CA PRO A 11 -6.23 17.25 10.59
C PRO A 11 -5.06 18.04 11.19
N ASP A 12 -4.42 17.50 12.22
CA ASP A 12 -3.35 18.18 12.97
C ASP A 12 -2.02 18.23 12.20
N ASP A 13 -1.75 17.22 11.35
CA ASP A 13 -0.49 17.10 10.63
C ASP A 13 -0.49 17.82 9.28
N THR A 14 -1.66 18.01 8.67
CA THR A 14 -1.78 18.62 7.33
C THR A 14 -1.08 19.97 7.22
N PRO A 15 -1.23 20.93 8.17
CA PRO A 15 -0.54 22.23 8.10
C PRO A 15 0.99 22.09 8.12
N ARG A 16 1.52 21.15 8.92
CA ARG A 16 2.97 20.91 9.04
C ARG A 16 3.55 20.36 7.74
N PHE A 17 2.85 19.41 7.11
CA PHE A 17 3.28 18.86 5.83
C PHE A 17 3.19 19.87 4.69
N LYS A 18 2.15 20.70 4.66
CA LYS A 18 2.06 21.82 3.71
C LYS A 18 3.22 22.82 3.87
N ALA A 19 3.59 23.14 5.11
CA ALA A 19 4.72 24.02 5.38
C ALA A 19 6.06 23.41 4.96
N LEU A 20 6.23 22.08 5.13
CA LEU A 20 7.47 21.37 4.82
C LEU A 20 7.65 21.11 3.32
N LEU A 21 6.59 20.65 2.65
CA LEU A 21 6.67 20.10 1.29
C LEU A 21 6.13 21.08 0.22
N GLY A 22 5.40 22.13 0.64
CA GLY A 22 4.83 23.12 -0.27
C GLY A 22 3.88 22.48 -1.30
N ASP A 23 4.00 22.93 -2.52
CA ASP A 23 3.27 22.42 -3.69
C ASP A 23 4.01 21.30 -4.45
N GLY A 24 5.20 20.93 -3.98
CA GLY A 24 6.00 19.83 -4.56
C GLY A 24 6.91 20.22 -5.72
N HIS A 25 6.86 21.45 -6.22
CA HIS A 25 7.68 21.90 -7.36
C HIS A 25 9.17 21.63 -7.16
N GLN A 26 9.68 21.78 -5.93
CA GLN A 26 11.07 21.51 -5.58
C GLN A 26 11.49 20.03 -5.79
N PHE A 27 10.53 19.12 -5.84
CA PHE A 27 10.74 17.70 -6.11
C PHE A 27 10.37 17.32 -7.55
N GLY A 28 9.92 18.27 -8.37
CA GLY A 28 9.46 18.01 -9.73
C GLY A 28 8.12 17.28 -9.82
N ILE A 29 7.27 17.40 -8.79
CA ILE A 29 5.93 16.84 -8.70
C ILE A 29 4.93 17.95 -8.36
N GLU A 30 3.64 17.68 -8.53
CA GLU A 30 2.57 18.51 -8.01
C GLU A 30 1.95 17.82 -6.78
N LEU A 31 1.88 18.53 -5.64
CA LEU A 31 1.37 18.02 -4.39
C LEU A 31 0.00 18.62 -4.05
N SER A 32 -0.98 17.76 -3.90
CA SER A 32 -2.28 18.07 -3.31
C SER A 32 -2.44 17.42 -1.94
N TYR A 33 -3.23 18.02 -1.08
CA TYR A 33 -3.40 17.59 0.31
C TYR A 33 -4.88 17.39 0.64
N ALA A 34 -5.17 16.27 1.31
CA ALA A 34 -6.49 16.03 1.87
C ALA A 34 -6.41 15.61 3.34
N VAL A 35 -7.48 15.89 4.04
CA VAL A 35 -7.64 15.50 5.44
C VAL A 35 -8.51 14.26 5.50
N GLN A 36 -8.03 13.23 6.21
CA GLN A 36 -8.87 12.13 6.65
C GLN A 36 -9.42 12.48 8.04
N PRO A 37 -10.74 12.67 8.19
CA PRO A 37 -11.30 13.16 9.46
C PRO A 37 -11.27 12.12 10.59
N SER A 38 -11.27 10.84 10.24
CA SER A 38 -11.25 9.71 11.18
C SER A 38 -10.41 8.54 10.62
N PRO A 39 -9.82 7.70 11.48
CA PRO A 39 -9.00 6.57 11.05
C PRO A 39 -9.83 5.36 10.59
N ASP A 40 -10.68 5.56 9.58
CA ASP A 40 -11.63 4.54 9.11
C ASP A 40 -11.01 3.50 8.16
N GLY A 41 -9.70 3.35 8.18
CA GLY A 41 -8.94 2.37 7.41
C GLY A 41 -8.23 2.95 6.17
N LEU A 42 -7.27 2.19 5.64
CA LEU A 42 -6.43 2.64 4.52
C LEU A 42 -7.21 2.76 3.21
N ALA A 43 -8.17 1.88 2.96
CA ALA A 43 -8.95 1.90 1.73
C ALA A 43 -9.81 3.16 1.58
N GLN A 44 -10.12 3.87 2.67
CA GLN A 44 -10.82 5.16 2.62
C GLN A 44 -10.04 6.22 1.81
N ALA A 45 -8.72 6.07 1.68
CA ALA A 45 -7.89 6.97 0.88
C ALA A 45 -8.37 7.09 -0.57
N PHE A 46 -8.82 5.98 -1.17
CA PHE A 46 -9.32 5.97 -2.54
C PHE A 46 -10.68 6.65 -2.68
N ILE A 47 -11.49 6.64 -1.63
CA ILE A 47 -12.78 7.36 -1.60
C ILE A 47 -12.54 8.86 -1.49
N ILE A 48 -11.67 9.28 -0.57
CA ILE A 48 -11.31 10.69 -0.35
C ILE A 48 -10.60 11.26 -1.58
N GLY A 49 -9.69 10.47 -2.19
CA GLY A 49 -8.91 10.85 -3.35
C GLY A 49 -9.58 10.61 -4.70
N ALA A 50 -10.87 10.25 -4.74
CA ALA A 50 -11.54 9.84 -5.98
C ALA A 50 -11.45 10.90 -7.09
N ASP A 51 -11.67 12.17 -6.77
CA ASP A 51 -11.61 13.27 -7.73
C ASP A 51 -10.18 13.50 -8.25
N PHE A 52 -9.18 13.33 -7.38
CA PHE A 52 -7.76 13.40 -7.74
C PHE A 52 -7.36 12.25 -8.67
N ILE A 53 -7.80 11.03 -8.37
CA ILE A 53 -7.50 9.83 -9.16
C ILE A 53 -8.18 9.93 -10.54
N GLY A 54 -9.40 10.47 -10.60
CA GLY A 54 -10.14 10.60 -11.84
C GLY A 54 -10.31 9.26 -12.56
N ASN A 55 -9.77 9.16 -13.78
CA ASN A 55 -9.82 7.95 -14.61
C ASN A 55 -8.46 7.22 -14.70
N ASP A 56 -7.48 7.64 -13.93
CA ASP A 56 -6.13 7.09 -13.99
C ASP A 56 -5.93 5.90 -13.02
N ASN A 57 -4.89 5.12 -13.28
CA ASN A 57 -4.38 4.16 -12.33
C ASN A 57 -3.66 4.89 -11.19
N VAL A 58 -3.59 4.28 -10.02
CA VAL A 58 -3.06 4.93 -8.83
C VAL A 58 -2.05 4.04 -8.10
N ALA A 59 -0.99 4.66 -7.59
CA ALA A 59 -0.13 4.04 -6.61
C ALA A 59 -0.39 4.65 -5.23
N MET A 60 -0.39 3.81 -4.19
CA MET A 60 -0.42 4.26 -2.80
C MET A 60 0.83 3.79 -2.08
N VAL A 61 1.45 4.68 -1.33
CA VAL A 61 2.57 4.38 -0.45
C VAL A 61 2.26 4.87 0.96
N LEU A 62 2.55 4.03 1.96
CA LEU A 62 2.46 4.42 3.36
C LEU A 62 3.69 5.24 3.74
N GLY A 63 3.49 6.40 4.36
CA GLY A 63 4.54 7.39 4.62
C GLY A 63 5.55 6.98 5.69
N ASP A 64 5.28 5.93 6.45
CA ASP A 64 6.14 5.31 7.45
C ASP A 64 6.92 4.11 6.92
N ASN A 65 6.77 3.78 5.63
CA ASN A 65 7.48 2.68 5.00
C ASN A 65 8.70 3.18 4.22
N ILE A 66 9.83 2.54 4.44
CA ILE A 66 11.10 2.81 3.75
C ILE A 66 11.50 1.58 2.95
N PHE A 67 11.76 1.76 1.66
CA PHE A 67 12.18 0.70 0.76
C PHE A 67 13.58 1.01 0.22
N ALA A 68 14.47 0.05 0.28
CA ALA A 68 15.79 0.12 -0.32
C ALA A 68 16.16 -1.22 -0.97
N GLY A 69 16.81 -1.18 -2.13
CA GLY A 69 17.25 -2.40 -2.78
C GLY A 69 17.63 -2.20 -4.23
N HIS A 70 18.48 -3.09 -4.74
CA HIS A 70 18.91 -3.05 -6.13
C HIS A 70 17.76 -3.39 -7.07
N GLY A 71 17.53 -2.56 -8.09
CA GLY A 71 16.47 -2.79 -9.08
C GLY A 71 15.06 -2.36 -8.64
N LEU A 72 14.89 -1.70 -7.47
CA LEU A 72 13.59 -1.21 -7.01
C LEU A 72 12.91 -0.34 -8.09
N THR A 73 13.62 0.63 -8.66
CA THR A 73 13.07 1.51 -9.72
C THR A 73 12.51 0.73 -10.90
N LYS A 74 13.17 -0.36 -11.32
CA LYS A 74 12.68 -1.21 -12.40
C LYS A 74 11.36 -1.87 -12.02
N ARG A 75 11.27 -2.47 -10.83
CA ARG A 75 10.05 -3.12 -10.33
C ARG A 75 8.88 -2.14 -10.19
N LEU A 76 9.15 -0.92 -9.70
CA LEU A 76 8.14 0.13 -9.61
C LEU A 76 7.60 0.54 -10.99
N LYS A 77 8.48 0.66 -11.99
CA LYS A 77 8.07 0.95 -13.38
C LYS A 77 7.22 -0.18 -13.96
N GLU A 78 7.65 -1.43 -13.78
CA GLU A 78 6.90 -2.60 -14.25
C GLU A 78 5.52 -2.68 -13.60
N ALA A 79 5.40 -2.35 -12.30
CA ALA A 79 4.11 -2.28 -11.61
C ALA A 79 3.24 -1.12 -12.14
N ALA A 80 3.82 0.06 -12.38
CA ALA A 80 3.10 1.23 -12.90
C ALA A 80 2.65 1.04 -14.36
N ASP A 81 3.38 0.26 -15.16
CA ASP A 81 3.05 -0.01 -16.55
C ASP A 81 1.88 -1.00 -16.72
N ARG A 82 1.51 -1.73 -15.67
CA ARG A 82 0.33 -2.62 -15.69
C ARG A 82 -0.95 -1.81 -15.76
N LYS A 83 -1.75 -2.07 -16.78
CA LYS A 83 -2.98 -1.29 -17.04
C LYS A 83 -4.21 -1.83 -16.31
N VAL A 84 -4.21 -3.10 -15.95
CA VAL A 84 -5.34 -3.81 -15.34
C VAL A 84 -4.86 -4.60 -14.14
N GLY A 85 -5.67 -4.64 -13.09
CA GLY A 85 -5.42 -5.38 -11.88
C GLY A 85 -4.70 -4.57 -10.80
N ALA A 86 -4.20 -5.29 -9.81
CA ALA A 86 -3.41 -4.74 -8.72
C ALA A 86 -2.04 -5.40 -8.64
N THR A 87 -1.05 -4.63 -8.19
CA THR A 87 0.27 -5.15 -7.81
C THR A 87 0.60 -4.73 -6.39
N VAL A 88 0.97 -5.69 -5.57
CA VAL A 88 1.45 -5.49 -4.21
C VAL A 88 2.83 -6.13 -4.04
N PHE A 89 3.58 -5.68 -3.05
CA PHE A 89 4.92 -6.18 -2.78
C PHE A 89 4.93 -6.98 -1.48
N GLY A 90 5.37 -8.24 -1.58
CA GLY A 90 5.50 -9.16 -0.46
C GLY A 90 6.91 -9.15 0.12
N TYR A 91 7.03 -9.18 1.43
CA TYR A 91 8.29 -9.26 2.16
C TYR A 91 8.22 -10.33 3.25
N TYR A 92 9.32 -11.07 3.45
CA TYR A 92 9.41 -12.09 4.50
C TYR A 92 9.60 -11.43 5.87
N VAL A 93 8.79 -11.82 6.86
CA VAL A 93 8.84 -11.33 8.24
C VAL A 93 8.83 -12.49 9.23
N ASP A 94 9.39 -12.29 10.41
CA ASP A 94 9.41 -13.29 11.48
C ASP A 94 8.16 -13.24 12.37
N ASP A 95 7.41 -12.13 12.35
CA ASP A 95 6.20 -11.85 13.14
C ASP A 95 4.97 -11.59 12.25
N PRO A 96 4.56 -12.59 11.42
CA PRO A 96 3.54 -12.39 10.39
C PRO A 96 2.15 -12.01 10.92
N GLU A 97 1.81 -12.32 12.15
CA GLU A 97 0.50 -12.04 12.77
C GLU A 97 0.18 -10.53 12.88
N ARG A 98 1.16 -9.67 12.60
CA ARG A 98 1.00 -8.20 12.68
C ARG A 98 0.55 -7.56 11.37
N PHE A 99 0.58 -8.28 10.26
CA PHE A 99 0.45 -7.76 8.90
C PHE A 99 -0.65 -8.46 8.11
N GLY A 100 -0.96 -7.91 6.94
CA GLY A 100 -1.70 -8.63 5.91
C GLY A 100 -0.81 -9.73 5.30
N ILE A 101 -1.19 -10.98 5.41
CA ILE A 101 -0.39 -12.14 5.01
C ILE A 101 -0.92 -12.77 3.75
N VAL A 102 -0.01 -13.06 2.81
CA VAL A 102 -0.30 -13.75 1.56
C VAL A 102 0.10 -15.22 1.67
N GLU A 103 -0.82 -16.10 1.33
CA GLU A 103 -0.57 -17.52 1.16
C GLU A 103 -0.31 -17.85 -0.32
N PHE A 104 0.65 -18.70 -0.59
CA PHE A 104 1.01 -19.12 -1.95
C PHE A 104 0.78 -20.62 -2.15
N ASP A 105 0.40 -21.01 -3.36
CA ASP A 105 0.40 -22.39 -3.79
C ASP A 105 1.84 -22.90 -4.06
N LYS A 106 1.97 -24.19 -4.39
CA LYS A 106 3.25 -24.82 -4.73
C LYS A 106 3.96 -24.23 -5.97
N ASN A 107 3.24 -23.44 -6.77
CA ASN A 107 3.76 -22.79 -7.97
C ASN A 107 4.13 -21.31 -7.70
N GLY A 108 3.97 -20.84 -6.46
CA GLY A 108 4.22 -19.45 -6.08
C GLY A 108 3.11 -18.47 -6.46
N LYS A 109 1.91 -18.98 -6.79
CA LYS A 109 0.74 -18.13 -7.05
C LYS A 109 0.03 -17.83 -5.73
N ALA A 110 -0.30 -16.55 -5.50
CA ALA A 110 -1.09 -16.14 -4.35
C ALA A 110 -2.50 -16.78 -4.42
N ILE A 111 -2.94 -17.40 -3.32
CA ILE A 111 -4.21 -18.10 -3.21
C ILE A 111 -5.10 -17.56 -2.10
N SER A 112 -4.54 -16.92 -1.09
CA SER A 112 -5.31 -16.21 -0.07
C SER A 112 -4.54 -14.99 0.45
N ILE A 113 -5.29 -14.03 1.00
CA ILE A 113 -4.75 -12.88 1.71
C ILE A 113 -5.61 -12.62 2.94
N GLU A 114 -4.98 -12.46 4.11
CA GLU A 114 -5.68 -12.30 5.38
C GLU A 114 -5.03 -11.21 6.23
N GLU A 115 -5.85 -10.32 6.79
CA GLU A 115 -5.40 -9.24 7.66
C GLU A 115 -5.16 -9.76 9.08
N LYS A 116 -3.92 -9.60 9.56
CA LYS A 116 -3.50 -9.93 10.93
C LYS A 116 -4.05 -11.28 11.44
N PRO A 117 -3.76 -12.38 10.71
CA PRO A 117 -4.32 -13.67 11.06
C PRO A 117 -3.78 -14.18 12.40
N ALA A 118 -4.65 -14.77 13.23
CA ALA A 118 -4.23 -15.40 14.49
C ALA A 118 -3.32 -16.63 14.25
N HIS A 119 -3.47 -17.27 13.09
CA HIS A 119 -2.67 -18.43 12.66
C HIS A 119 -2.18 -18.18 11.22
N PRO A 120 -1.08 -17.44 11.03
CA PRO A 120 -0.55 -17.10 9.72
C PRO A 120 -0.20 -18.35 8.92
N LYS A 121 -0.60 -18.39 7.65
CA LYS A 121 -0.32 -19.52 6.73
C LYS A 121 0.99 -19.36 5.98
N SER A 122 1.61 -18.21 6.08
CA SER A 122 2.94 -17.92 5.53
C SER A 122 3.62 -16.81 6.32
N ASN A 123 4.89 -16.56 6.03
CA ASN A 123 5.66 -15.44 6.58
C ASN A 123 5.78 -14.25 5.59
N TYR A 124 5.05 -14.26 4.48
CA TYR A 124 5.10 -13.18 3.53
C TYR A 124 3.97 -12.17 3.81
N CYS A 125 4.37 -10.98 4.28
CA CYS A 125 3.44 -9.88 4.47
C CYS A 125 3.34 -9.00 3.22
N VAL A 126 2.23 -8.29 3.08
CA VAL A 126 2.08 -7.20 2.12
C VAL A 126 2.67 -5.94 2.72
N THR A 127 3.61 -5.33 2.02
CA THR A 127 4.23 -4.06 2.42
C THR A 127 3.32 -2.86 2.12
N GLY A 128 3.68 -1.68 2.60
CA GLY A 128 2.90 -0.46 2.41
C GLY A 128 3.09 0.21 1.04
N LEU A 129 3.16 -0.58 -0.05
CA LEU A 129 3.29 -0.09 -1.42
C LEU A 129 2.37 -0.87 -2.35
N TYR A 130 1.45 -0.15 -2.99
CA TYR A 130 0.33 -0.71 -3.74
C TYR A 130 0.16 0.00 -5.07
N PHE A 131 -0.15 -0.74 -6.12
CA PHE A 131 -0.51 -0.22 -7.44
C PHE A 131 -1.86 -0.81 -7.84
N TYR A 132 -2.79 0.03 -8.25
CA TYR A 132 -4.14 -0.38 -8.62
C TYR A 132 -4.57 0.26 -9.92
N ASP A 133 -5.36 -0.44 -10.69
CA ASP A 133 -6.14 0.18 -11.74
C ASP A 133 -7.29 1.05 -11.18
N ASN A 134 -7.93 1.83 -12.03
CA ASN A 134 -8.94 2.80 -11.62
C ASN A 134 -10.15 2.19 -10.88
N ARG A 135 -10.43 0.90 -11.07
CA ARG A 135 -11.55 0.21 -10.41
C ARG A 135 -11.43 0.19 -8.89
N VAL A 136 -10.24 0.45 -8.34
CA VAL A 136 -10.02 0.52 -6.90
C VAL A 136 -10.93 1.53 -6.21
N VAL A 137 -11.26 2.64 -6.87
CA VAL A 137 -12.14 3.68 -6.33
C VAL A 137 -13.55 3.11 -6.10
N GLU A 138 -14.07 2.38 -7.09
CA GLU A 138 -15.40 1.76 -6.98
C GLU A 138 -15.40 0.60 -5.99
N TYR A 139 -14.36 -0.22 -5.97
CA TYR A 139 -14.21 -1.29 -4.99
C TYR A 139 -14.15 -0.72 -3.57
N ALA A 140 -13.38 0.35 -3.33
CA ALA A 140 -13.30 1.00 -2.03
C ALA A 140 -14.65 1.55 -1.54
N LYS A 141 -15.44 2.15 -2.43
CA LYS A 141 -16.79 2.66 -2.11
C LYS A 141 -17.76 1.55 -1.69
N ASN A 142 -17.57 0.34 -2.20
CA ASN A 142 -18.44 -0.81 -1.93
C ASN A 142 -17.93 -1.73 -0.81
N LEU A 143 -16.75 -1.44 -0.23
CA LEU A 143 -16.24 -2.19 0.93
C LEU A 143 -17.15 -2.02 2.14
N LYS A 144 -17.24 -3.09 2.91
CA LYS A 144 -17.86 -3.06 4.24
C LYS A 144 -16.76 -2.95 5.30
N PRO A 145 -16.99 -2.17 6.37
CA PRO A 145 -16.05 -2.15 7.47
C PRO A 145 -15.80 -3.54 8.06
N SER A 146 -14.57 -3.82 8.40
CA SER A 146 -14.17 -5.04 9.11
C SER A 146 -14.73 -5.10 10.52
N ALA A 147 -14.48 -6.20 11.24
CA ALA A 147 -14.83 -6.32 12.67
C ALA A 147 -14.17 -5.22 13.53
N ARG A 148 -13.10 -4.57 13.03
CA ARG A 148 -12.44 -3.42 13.68
C ARG A 148 -13.09 -2.08 13.33
N GLY A 149 -14.10 -2.06 12.47
CA GLY A 149 -14.76 -0.85 11.97
C GLY A 149 -13.97 -0.13 10.87
N GLU A 150 -12.95 -0.76 10.29
CA GLU A 150 -12.05 -0.17 9.29
C GLU A 150 -12.33 -0.69 7.88
N LEU A 151 -12.16 0.17 6.87
CA LEU A 151 -12.10 -0.22 5.46
C LEU A 151 -10.68 -0.72 5.16
N GLU A 152 -10.53 -2.05 5.23
CA GLU A 152 -9.22 -2.69 5.14
C GLU A 152 -8.67 -2.70 3.71
N ILE A 153 -7.39 -2.35 3.57
CA ILE A 153 -6.71 -2.49 2.27
C ILE A 153 -6.57 -3.95 1.86
N THR A 154 -6.49 -4.85 2.83
CA THR A 154 -6.44 -6.30 2.61
C THR A 154 -7.72 -6.80 1.94
N ASP A 155 -8.88 -6.21 2.26
CA ASP A 155 -10.13 -6.58 1.61
C ASP A 155 -10.18 -6.09 0.15
N LEU A 156 -9.62 -4.91 -0.16
CA LEU A 156 -9.40 -4.49 -1.55
C LEU A 156 -8.52 -5.47 -2.32
N ASN A 157 -7.38 -5.84 -1.74
CA ASN A 157 -6.47 -6.82 -2.35
C ASN A 157 -7.14 -8.17 -2.57
N ARG A 158 -8.04 -8.58 -1.66
CA ARG A 158 -8.81 -9.82 -1.80
C ARG A 158 -9.75 -9.79 -3.00
N ILE A 159 -10.41 -8.66 -3.28
CA ILE A 159 -11.25 -8.51 -4.46
C ILE A 159 -10.43 -8.75 -5.74
N TYR A 160 -9.26 -8.16 -5.87
CA TYR A 160 -8.37 -8.40 -7.01
C TYR A 160 -7.86 -9.84 -7.07
N LEU A 161 -7.58 -10.46 -5.91
CA LEU A 161 -7.15 -11.86 -5.85
C LEU A 161 -8.25 -12.80 -6.34
N GLU A 162 -9.48 -12.62 -5.88
CA GLU A 162 -10.65 -13.42 -6.27
C GLU A 162 -10.98 -13.29 -7.76
N ASN A 163 -10.74 -12.09 -8.33
CA ASN A 163 -10.86 -11.87 -9.77
C ASN A 163 -9.68 -12.44 -10.58
N GLY A 164 -8.64 -12.97 -9.92
CA GLY A 164 -7.43 -13.46 -10.60
C GLY A 164 -6.52 -12.35 -11.12
N GLU A 165 -6.65 -11.14 -10.61
CA GLU A 165 -6.00 -9.91 -11.08
C GLU A 165 -5.03 -9.30 -10.05
N LEU A 166 -4.74 -9.99 -8.93
CA LEU A 166 -3.72 -9.59 -7.98
C LEU A 166 -2.36 -10.17 -8.37
N ASN A 167 -1.41 -9.30 -8.61
CA ASN A 167 -0.01 -9.64 -8.77
C ASN A 167 0.74 -9.38 -7.46
N VAL A 168 1.42 -10.39 -6.94
CA VAL A 168 2.27 -10.26 -5.75
C VAL A 168 3.72 -10.40 -6.16
N GLU A 169 4.49 -9.33 -6.01
CA GLU A 169 5.93 -9.32 -6.28
C GLU A 169 6.72 -9.48 -4.99
N LEU A 170 7.44 -10.60 -4.85
CA LEU A 170 8.25 -10.85 -3.67
C LEU A 170 9.54 -10.04 -3.73
N LEU A 171 9.77 -9.23 -2.70
CA LEU A 171 11.04 -8.57 -2.43
C LEU A 171 11.96 -9.60 -1.76
N GLY A 172 12.94 -10.09 -2.51
CA GLY A 172 13.88 -11.13 -2.04
C GLY A 172 15.09 -10.55 -1.29
N GLN A 173 16.11 -11.40 -1.10
CA GLN A 173 17.39 -10.99 -0.53
C GLN A 173 18.00 -9.83 -1.33
N GLY A 174 18.50 -8.82 -0.63
CA GLY A 174 19.02 -7.58 -1.24
C GLY A 174 18.02 -6.43 -1.27
N PHE A 175 16.79 -6.65 -0.77
CA PHE A 175 15.86 -5.59 -0.43
C PHE A 175 15.77 -5.42 1.08
N THR A 176 15.60 -4.18 1.50
CA THR A 176 15.27 -3.81 2.87
C THR A 176 13.93 -3.09 2.84
N TRP A 177 13.01 -3.54 3.66
CA TRP A 177 11.77 -2.86 3.95
C TRP A 177 11.72 -2.57 5.44
N LEU A 178 11.42 -1.32 5.79
CA LEU A 178 11.25 -0.86 7.17
C LEU A 178 9.86 -0.26 7.30
N ASP A 179 9.10 -0.74 8.28
CA ASP A 179 7.91 -0.09 8.79
C ASP A 179 8.31 0.71 10.03
N THR A 180 8.37 2.05 9.91
CA THR A 180 8.79 2.92 11.01
C THR A 180 7.65 3.26 11.98
N GLY A 181 6.45 2.73 11.76
CA GLY A 181 5.30 2.90 12.64
C GLY A 181 5.47 2.28 14.02
N THR A 182 6.44 1.34 14.18
CA THR A 182 6.81 0.76 15.48
C THR A 182 8.32 0.72 15.64
N HIS A 183 8.83 1.17 16.79
CA HIS A 183 10.26 1.18 17.10
C HIS A 183 10.93 -0.20 17.05
N GLU A 184 10.22 -1.25 17.42
CA GLU A 184 10.74 -2.61 17.44
C GLU A 184 11.03 -3.14 16.03
N LEU A 185 10.19 -2.82 15.05
CA LEU A 185 10.42 -3.21 13.65
C LEU A 185 11.60 -2.47 13.01
N SER A 186 11.86 -1.24 13.43
CA SER A 186 12.98 -0.44 12.91
C SER A 186 14.33 -0.97 13.40
N LEU A 187 14.40 -1.61 14.56
CA LEU A 187 15.65 -2.11 15.18
C LEU A 187 16.07 -3.49 14.64
N ILE A 188 15.12 -4.32 14.21
CA ILE A 188 15.40 -5.69 13.72
C ILE A 188 16.16 -5.67 12.39
N HIS A 189 16.07 -4.60 11.62
CA HIS A 189 16.67 -4.50 10.29
C HIS A 189 18.03 -3.76 10.25
N ILE A 190 18.57 -3.35 11.41
CA ILE A 190 19.86 -2.62 11.52
C ILE A 190 21.01 -3.54 11.93
N SER A 191 20.75 -4.79 12.29
CA SER A 191 21.75 -5.77 12.71
C SER A 191 22.26 -6.65 11.57
#